data_e9ef549160bb03fda596e62a64033617
#
_entry.id   e9ef549160bb03fda596e62a64033617
#
_cell.length_a   1.000
_cell.length_b   1.000
_cell.length_c   1.000
_cell.angle_alpha   90.00
_cell.angle_beta   90.00
_cell.angle_gamma   90.00
#
_symmetry.space_group_name_H-M   'P 1'
#
loop_
_entity.id
_entity.type
_entity.pdbx_description
1 polymer ?
#
loop_
_entity_poly.entity_id
_entity_poly.type
_entity_poly.pdbx_seq_one_letter_code
_entity_poly.pdbx_strand_id
1 'polypeptide(L)'
;MANATPTPPKPEYTVVNFQDLVEGWAEAWFLQKASKKEKQLYKKGLIAKEIDWKRVQVESEAPQYDICRQHCASPLTSVLFQTTFANRTENDQTYSFRTERTTRSTCTITLENTFTQGYETSIGLKLPNEILEANAGFSREVSLSNSREQTIEEEMTWCVDSEVSVNKGTKAIAKLVITEDKYDGKFSFKTSIKGRIRVIFTNLKDNNSYMKSVEYQLHQIVQEAINDGRIKGSLCKVENRCIVYTTVGKCAFRYGIRQDVEVKQEKMSDTGNQHDI
;
A
#
# COMPACT_ATOMS: atom_id res chain seq x y z
N MET A 1 28.95 28.36 10.37
CA MET A 1 27.68 27.84 10.91
C MET A 1 26.69 27.70 9.77
N ALA A 2 26.45 26.50 9.34
CA ALA A 2 25.51 26.24 8.21
C ALA A 2 24.08 26.28 8.77
N ASN A 3 23.25 27.21 8.27
CA ASN A 3 21.83 27.29 8.58
C ASN A 3 21.15 26.06 7.99
N ALA A 4 20.72 25.14 8.86
CA ALA A 4 19.83 24.04 8.47
C ALA A 4 18.47 24.64 8.06
N THR A 5 18.11 24.52 6.80
CA THR A 5 16.77 24.83 6.29
C THR A 5 15.77 23.96 7.04
N PRO A 6 14.70 24.52 7.62
CA PRO A 6 13.70 23.72 8.33
C PRO A 6 13.03 22.77 7.33
N THR A 7 13.08 21.49 7.65
CA THR A 7 12.36 20.44 6.91
C THR A 7 10.86 20.80 6.92
N PRO A 8 10.17 20.85 5.77
CA PRO A 8 8.75 21.14 5.75
C PRO A 8 8.01 20.11 6.62
N PRO A 9 7.00 20.54 7.41
CA PRO A 9 6.23 19.63 8.24
C PRO A 9 5.64 18.53 7.40
N LYS A 10 5.78 17.26 7.83
CA LYS A 10 5.13 16.12 7.18
C LYS A 10 3.62 16.41 7.12
N PRO A 11 2.97 16.21 5.95
CA PRO A 11 1.54 16.43 5.82
C PRO A 11 0.81 15.63 6.90
N GLU A 12 -0.10 16.30 7.60
CA GLU A 12 -0.88 15.73 8.68
C GLU A 12 -1.83 14.68 8.10
N TYR A 13 -1.71 13.43 8.56
CA TYR A 13 -2.60 12.35 8.15
C TYR A 13 -4.00 12.61 8.71
N THR A 14 -4.99 12.76 7.83
CA THR A 14 -6.36 13.08 8.21
C THR A 14 -7.27 11.87 8.04
N VAL A 15 -7.94 11.47 9.12
CA VAL A 15 -8.94 10.40 9.11
C VAL A 15 -10.31 11.00 9.40
N VAL A 16 -11.29 10.74 8.54
CA VAL A 16 -12.69 11.07 8.78
C VAL A 16 -13.40 9.84 9.33
N ASN A 17 -13.75 9.86 10.60
CA ASN A 17 -14.45 8.75 11.25
C ASN A 17 -15.97 8.95 11.14
N PHE A 18 -16.61 8.25 10.21
CA PHE A 18 -18.07 8.29 10.06
C PHE A 18 -18.82 7.62 11.22
N GLN A 19 -18.19 6.66 11.90
CA GLN A 19 -18.75 6.03 13.09
C GLN A 19 -18.97 7.07 14.18
N ASP A 20 -17.95 7.87 14.51
CA ASP A 20 -18.02 8.91 15.55
C ASP A 20 -19.04 10.00 15.19
N LEU A 21 -19.15 10.36 13.91
CA LEU A 21 -20.12 11.32 13.45
C LEU A 21 -21.56 10.84 13.65
N VAL A 22 -21.82 9.58 13.29
CA VAL A 22 -23.13 8.95 13.44
C VAL A 22 -23.45 8.74 14.91
N GLU A 23 -22.50 8.34 15.73
CA GLU A 23 -22.68 8.17 17.17
C GLU A 23 -23.06 9.50 17.84
N GLY A 24 -22.30 10.56 17.56
CA GLY A 24 -22.60 11.88 18.13
C GLY A 24 -23.97 12.44 17.69
N TRP A 25 -24.33 12.27 16.42
CA TRP A 25 -25.63 12.62 15.91
C TRP A 25 -26.75 11.83 16.60
N ALA A 26 -26.58 10.50 16.71
CA ALA A 26 -27.57 9.61 17.31
C ALA A 26 -27.77 9.88 18.81
N GLU A 27 -26.71 10.23 19.52
CA GLU A 27 -26.78 10.66 20.93
C GLU A 27 -27.61 11.93 21.11
N ALA A 28 -27.36 12.94 20.28
CA ALA A 28 -28.12 14.19 20.31
C ALA A 28 -29.59 13.91 20.03
N TRP A 29 -29.93 13.10 19.02
CA TRP A 29 -31.27 12.66 18.72
C TRP A 29 -31.92 11.92 19.91
N PHE A 30 -31.17 10.94 20.49
CA PHE A 30 -31.68 10.18 21.64
C PHE A 30 -32.01 11.08 22.82
N LEU A 31 -31.11 11.99 23.19
CA LEU A 31 -31.32 12.93 24.32
C LEU A 31 -32.48 13.86 24.08
N GLN A 32 -32.75 14.23 22.83
CA GLN A 32 -33.92 15.05 22.50
C GLN A 32 -35.25 14.30 22.72
N LYS A 33 -35.29 12.99 22.36
CA LYS A 33 -36.50 12.15 22.37
C LYS A 33 -36.65 11.28 23.62
N ALA A 34 -35.66 11.25 24.51
CA ALA A 34 -35.65 10.42 25.70
C ALA A 34 -36.48 10.99 26.83
N SER A 35 -37.20 10.13 27.53
CA SER A 35 -37.86 10.41 28.78
C SER A 35 -36.91 10.75 29.93
N LYS A 36 -37.39 11.30 31.04
CA LYS A 36 -36.54 11.58 32.22
C LYS A 36 -35.78 10.31 32.71
N LYS A 37 -36.45 9.15 32.72
CA LYS A 37 -35.88 7.88 33.15
C LYS A 37 -34.76 7.41 32.19
N GLU A 38 -34.99 7.51 30.89
CA GLU A 38 -34.00 7.15 29.89
C GLU A 38 -32.76 8.06 29.92
N LYS A 39 -32.96 9.38 30.15
CA LYS A 39 -31.84 10.32 30.35
C LYS A 39 -31.01 10.00 31.58
N GLN A 40 -31.63 9.47 32.65
CA GLN A 40 -30.89 9.02 33.82
C GLN A 40 -30.08 7.75 33.54
N LEU A 41 -30.61 6.80 32.75
CA LEU A 41 -29.87 5.61 32.31
C LEU A 41 -28.67 6.00 31.43
N TYR A 42 -28.87 6.93 30.49
CA TYR A 42 -27.80 7.45 29.66
C TYR A 42 -26.66 8.08 30.49
N LYS A 43 -26.98 8.97 31.43
CA LYS A 43 -26.01 9.60 32.34
C LYS A 43 -25.19 8.56 33.16
N LYS A 44 -25.78 7.39 33.44
CA LYS A 44 -25.12 6.30 34.17
C LYS A 44 -24.30 5.37 33.25
N GLY A 45 -24.24 5.64 31.95
CA GLY A 45 -23.56 4.76 30.98
C GLY A 45 -24.25 3.40 30.78
N LEU A 46 -25.56 3.31 31.05
CA LEU A 46 -26.34 2.07 30.97
C LEU A 46 -27.10 1.92 29.64
N ILE A 47 -26.71 2.65 28.62
CA ILE A 47 -27.28 2.55 27.27
C ILE A 47 -26.18 2.19 26.29
N ALA A 48 -26.35 1.09 25.56
CA ALA A 48 -25.51 0.76 24.42
C ALA A 48 -26.12 1.28 23.11
N LYS A 49 -25.23 1.52 22.14
CA LYS A 49 -25.57 1.94 20.79
C LYS A 49 -25.00 0.93 19.81
N GLU A 50 -25.78 0.52 18.85
CA GLU A 50 -25.35 -0.32 17.72
C GLU A 50 -25.75 0.38 16.43
N ILE A 51 -24.80 0.53 15.50
CA ILE A 51 -25.04 1.15 14.19
C ILE A 51 -25.08 0.05 13.15
N ASP A 52 -26.20 -0.07 12.45
CA ASP A 52 -26.37 -0.97 11.31
C ASP A 52 -26.02 -0.23 10.01
N TRP A 53 -24.89 -0.62 9.41
CA TRP A 53 -24.35 -0.11 8.15
C TRP A 53 -24.81 -0.89 6.92
N LYS A 54 -25.58 -1.97 7.06
CA LYS A 54 -25.95 -2.89 5.96
C LYS A 54 -26.62 -2.22 4.75
N ARG A 55 -27.20 -1.03 4.95
CA ARG A 55 -27.87 -0.27 3.89
C ARG A 55 -27.02 0.87 3.35
N VAL A 56 -25.74 0.88 3.66
CA VAL A 56 -24.76 1.81 3.11
C VAL A 56 -23.96 1.10 2.04
N GLN A 57 -23.95 1.67 0.84
CA GLN A 57 -23.17 1.21 -0.31
C GLN A 57 -21.95 2.09 -0.46
N VAL A 58 -20.80 1.48 -0.68
CA VAL A 58 -19.51 2.14 -0.88
C VAL A 58 -18.94 1.67 -2.20
N GLU A 59 -18.69 2.61 -3.11
CA GLU A 59 -18.15 2.35 -4.44
C GLU A 59 -16.97 3.28 -4.69
N SER A 60 -15.80 2.72 -5.01
CA SER A 60 -14.61 3.51 -5.35
C SER A 60 -14.38 3.54 -6.86
N GLU A 61 -14.04 4.71 -7.38
CA GLU A 61 -13.59 4.89 -8.74
C GLU A 61 -12.18 4.32 -8.92
N ALA A 62 -11.78 4.07 -10.19
CA ALA A 62 -10.40 3.71 -10.48
C ALA A 62 -9.46 4.85 -10.09
N PRO A 63 -8.32 4.55 -9.44
CA PRO A 63 -7.37 5.58 -9.04
C PRO A 63 -6.74 6.26 -10.27
N GLN A 64 -6.54 7.56 -10.16
CA GLN A 64 -5.75 8.34 -11.08
C GLN A 64 -4.35 8.47 -10.52
N TYR A 65 -3.35 8.07 -11.30
CA TYR A 65 -1.95 8.11 -10.94
C TYR A 65 -1.24 9.25 -11.66
N ASP A 66 -0.48 10.03 -10.89
CA ASP A 66 0.53 10.95 -11.39
C ASP A 66 1.90 10.35 -11.05
N ILE A 67 2.42 9.58 -12.00
CA ILE A 67 3.64 8.78 -11.82
C ILE A 67 4.81 9.52 -12.48
N CYS A 68 5.77 9.91 -11.66
CA CYS A 68 7.09 10.28 -12.13
C CYS A 68 7.96 9.03 -12.21
N ARG A 69 8.26 8.54 -13.42
CA ARG A 69 9.42 7.68 -13.60
C ARG A 69 10.63 8.48 -13.14
N GLN A 70 11.14 8.16 -11.97
CA GLN A 70 12.51 8.54 -11.67
C GLN A 70 13.38 7.64 -12.58
N HIS A 71 13.66 8.11 -13.79
CA HIS A 71 14.81 7.64 -14.50
C HIS A 71 16.00 7.99 -13.60
N CYS A 72 16.33 7.06 -12.70
CA CYS A 72 17.67 7.07 -12.13
C CYS A 72 18.61 7.14 -13.33
N ALA A 73 19.47 8.13 -13.36
CA ALA A 73 20.43 8.33 -14.44
C ALA A 73 21.29 7.06 -14.72
N SER A 74 21.15 6.04 -13.90
CA SER A 74 21.65 4.68 -14.09
C SER A 74 20.66 3.71 -13.43
N PRO A 75 20.15 2.70 -14.15
CA PRO A 75 19.35 1.63 -13.56
C PRO A 75 20.17 0.97 -12.46
N LEU A 76 19.53 0.65 -11.34
CA LEU A 76 20.16 -0.06 -10.25
C LEU A 76 20.40 -1.50 -10.70
N THR A 77 21.65 -1.82 -11.01
CA THR A 77 22.08 -3.18 -11.31
C THR A 77 22.66 -3.83 -10.07
N SER A 78 22.23 -5.03 -9.76
CA SER A 78 22.76 -5.83 -8.65
C SER A 78 23.26 -7.18 -9.18
N VAL A 79 24.44 -7.61 -8.70
CA VAL A 79 24.96 -8.95 -8.98
C VAL A 79 24.38 -9.89 -7.94
N LEU A 80 23.45 -10.78 -8.35
CA LEU A 80 22.84 -11.75 -7.46
C LEU A 80 23.69 -13.00 -7.24
N PHE A 81 24.47 -13.37 -8.26
CA PHE A 81 25.35 -14.54 -8.21
C PHE A 81 26.54 -14.35 -9.11
N GLN A 82 27.70 -14.82 -8.65
CA GLN A 82 28.92 -14.83 -9.42
C GLN A 82 29.67 -16.16 -9.20
N THR A 83 30.20 -16.73 -10.28
CA THR A 83 31.06 -17.89 -10.23
C THR A 83 32.25 -17.73 -11.17
N THR A 84 33.30 -18.50 -10.94
CA THR A 84 34.49 -18.49 -11.76
C THR A 84 34.81 -19.91 -12.26
N PHE A 85 34.92 -20.06 -13.56
CA PHE A 85 35.34 -21.29 -14.23
C PHE A 85 36.80 -21.13 -14.70
N ALA A 86 37.70 -21.97 -14.23
CA ALA A 86 39.11 -21.94 -14.61
C ALA A 86 39.43 -23.13 -15.51
N ASN A 87 39.77 -22.85 -16.74
CA ASN A 87 40.20 -23.90 -17.68
C ASN A 87 41.74 -24.03 -17.70
N ARG A 88 42.24 -25.05 -16.98
CA ARG A 88 43.65 -25.38 -16.90
C ARG A 88 44.05 -26.50 -17.87
N THR A 89 43.19 -26.84 -18.83
CA THR A 89 43.44 -27.87 -19.83
C THR A 89 44.02 -27.27 -21.13
N GLU A 90 44.51 -28.13 -21.98
CA GLU A 90 45.05 -27.73 -23.29
C GLU A 90 43.95 -27.47 -24.34
N ASN A 91 42.70 -27.78 -24.04
CA ASN A 91 41.56 -27.62 -24.93
C ASN A 91 40.52 -26.66 -24.33
N ASP A 92 39.70 -26.04 -25.18
CA ASP A 92 38.55 -25.28 -24.74
C ASP A 92 37.53 -26.14 -24.02
N GLN A 93 36.92 -25.63 -22.95
CA GLN A 93 35.98 -26.35 -22.12
C GLN A 93 34.65 -25.59 -22.04
N THR A 94 33.54 -26.34 -21.97
CA THR A 94 32.21 -25.80 -21.75
C THR A 94 31.74 -26.17 -20.35
N TYR A 95 31.32 -25.18 -19.59
CA TYR A 95 30.81 -25.30 -18.23
C TYR A 95 29.34 -24.92 -18.16
N SER A 96 28.55 -25.69 -17.40
CA SER A 96 27.14 -25.31 -17.11
C SER A 96 27.09 -24.22 -16.05
N PHE A 97 26.43 -23.15 -16.39
CA PHE A 97 26.09 -22.05 -15.46
C PHE A 97 24.62 -22.12 -15.14
N ARG A 98 24.29 -22.83 -14.06
CA ARG A 98 22.90 -22.97 -13.58
C ARG A 98 22.77 -22.38 -12.20
N THR A 99 21.81 -21.48 -12.02
CA THR A 99 21.50 -20.86 -10.73
C THR A 99 20.06 -20.39 -10.67
N GLU A 100 19.51 -20.40 -9.47
CA GLU A 100 18.22 -19.82 -9.13
C GLU A 100 18.42 -18.86 -7.97
N ARG A 101 17.87 -17.64 -8.09
CA ARG A 101 17.98 -16.58 -7.10
C ARG A 101 16.66 -15.83 -7.01
N THR A 102 16.34 -15.34 -5.82
CA THR A 102 15.15 -14.52 -5.57
C THR A 102 15.53 -13.08 -5.29
N THR A 103 14.70 -12.16 -5.77
CA THR A 103 14.69 -10.74 -5.37
C THR A 103 13.34 -10.41 -4.78
N ARG A 104 13.25 -9.30 -4.04
CA ARG A 104 11.99 -8.79 -3.52
C ARG A 104 11.55 -7.57 -4.30
N SER A 105 10.35 -7.66 -4.85
CA SER A 105 9.61 -6.51 -5.34
C SER A 105 8.88 -5.85 -4.16
N THR A 106 8.95 -4.54 -4.05
CA THR A 106 8.28 -3.78 -2.97
C THR A 106 7.31 -2.77 -3.54
N CYS A 107 6.14 -2.68 -2.91
CA CYS A 107 5.14 -1.65 -3.15
C CYS A 107 4.82 -0.98 -1.83
N THR A 108 5.23 0.27 -1.65
CA THR A 108 4.92 1.07 -0.46
C THR A 108 3.84 2.09 -0.81
N ILE A 109 2.75 2.07 -0.08
CA ILE A 109 1.61 2.99 -0.24
C ILE A 109 1.49 3.81 1.03
N THR A 110 1.48 5.13 0.87
CA THR A 110 1.30 6.09 1.97
C THR A 110 0.05 6.92 1.72
N LEU A 111 -0.95 6.80 2.60
CA LEU A 111 -2.15 7.61 2.56
C LEU A 111 -1.92 8.97 3.21
N GLU A 112 -2.35 10.05 2.56
CA GLU A 112 -2.39 11.39 3.15
C GLU A 112 -3.72 11.63 3.88
N ASN A 113 -4.78 10.98 3.42
CA ASN A 113 -6.10 11.01 4.05
C ASN A 113 -6.87 9.73 3.79
N THR A 114 -7.78 9.39 4.69
CA THR A 114 -8.70 8.27 4.57
C THR A 114 -9.98 8.51 5.37
N PHE A 115 -10.96 7.62 5.24
CA PHE A 115 -12.15 7.58 6.08
C PHE A 115 -12.33 6.20 6.69
N THR A 116 -13.06 6.15 7.80
CA THR A 116 -13.46 4.89 8.45
C THR A 116 -14.97 4.81 8.59
N GLN A 117 -15.51 3.61 8.35
CA GLN A 117 -16.92 3.28 8.53
C GLN A 117 -16.99 2.05 9.44
N GLY A 118 -17.25 2.28 10.72
CA GLY A 118 -17.14 1.23 11.74
C GLY A 118 -15.67 0.90 12.06
N TYR A 119 -15.42 -0.35 12.47
CA TYR A 119 -14.09 -0.77 12.97
C TYR A 119 -13.11 -1.19 11.87
N GLU A 120 -13.61 -1.61 10.70
CA GLU A 120 -12.76 -2.07 9.59
C GLU A 120 -13.26 -1.51 8.26
N THR A 121 -12.43 -0.74 7.60
CA THR A 121 -12.64 -0.36 6.20
C THR A 121 -11.40 -0.76 5.41
N SER A 122 -11.51 -1.76 4.56
CA SER A 122 -10.49 -2.05 3.56
C SER A 122 -10.88 -1.33 2.27
N ILE A 123 -9.95 -0.57 1.72
CA ILE A 123 -10.12 0.11 0.43
C ILE A 123 -9.30 -0.66 -0.58
N GLY A 124 -9.94 -1.18 -1.64
CA GLY A 124 -9.24 -1.80 -2.76
C GLY A 124 -8.56 -0.73 -3.62
N LEU A 125 -7.24 -0.77 -3.74
CA LEU A 125 -6.46 0.09 -4.62
C LEU A 125 -6.00 -0.71 -5.83
N LYS A 126 -6.50 -0.38 -7.02
CA LYS A 126 -6.03 -0.97 -8.27
C LYS A 126 -4.68 -0.39 -8.64
N LEU A 127 -3.67 -1.25 -8.87
CA LEU A 127 -2.34 -0.81 -9.24
C LEU A 127 -2.27 -0.27 -10.69
N PRO A 128 -1.28 0.58 -11.00
CA PRO A 128 -1.07 1.10 -12.36
C PRO A 128 -0.80 -0.03 -13.36
N ASN A 129 -1.30 0.10 -14.59
CA ASN A 129 -1.09 -0.91 -15.62
C ASN A 129 0.39 -1.13 -15.94
N GLU A 130 1.21 -0.08 -15.89
CA GLU A 130 2.66 -0.14 -16.13
C GLU A 130 3.37 -1.08 -15.13
N ILE A 131 2.90 -1.10 -13.87
CA ILE A 131 3.43 -1.99 -12.83
C ILE A 131 2.96 -3.43 -13.06
N LEU A 132 1.70 -3.60 -13.50
CA LEU A 132 1.14 -4.93 -13.79
C LEU A 132 1.77 -5.56 -15.03
N GLU A 133 2.05 -4.77 -16.06
CA GLU A 133 2.70 -5.20 -17.31
C GLU A 133 4.17 -5.57 -17.09
N ALA A 134 4.81 -5.00 -16.08
CA ALA A 134 6.19 -5.32 -15.72
C ALA A 134 6.36 -6.72 -15.09
N ASN A 135 5.26 -7.46 -14.83
CA ASN A 135 5.27 -8.77 -14.16
C ASN A 135 6.03 -8.78 -12.83
N ALA A 136 5.93 -7.68 -12.08
CA ALA A 136 6.63 -7.49 -10.81
C ALA A 136 6.12 -8.37 -9.65
N GLY A 137 5.22 -9.32 -9.94
CA GLY A 137 4.64 -10.24 -8.96
C GLY A 137 3.42 -9.68 -8.19
N PHE A 138 3.12 -8.38 -8.33
CA PHE A 138 2.03 -7.76 -7.58
C PHE A 138 0.65 -8.17 -8.08
N SER A 139 -0.30 -8.31 -7.15
CA SER A 139 -1.71 -8.48 -7.45
C SER A 139 -2.28 -7.23 -8.13
N ARG A 140 -3.30 -7.42 -8.97
CA ARG A 140 -3.97 -6.31 -9.68
C ARG A 140 -4.61 -5.29 -8.74
N GLU A 141 -5.02 -5.73 -7.57
CA GLU A 141 -5.65 -4.92 -6.54
C GLU A 141 -5.03 -5.22 -5.17
N VAL A 142 -4.77 -4.17 -4.42
CA VAL A 142 -4.20 -4.22 -3.08
C VAL A 142 -5.22 -3.70 -2.09
N SER A 143 -5.49 -4.47 -1.03
CA SER A 143 -6.35 -4.02 0.07
C SER A 143 -5.55 -3.11 1.00
N LEU A 144 -5.99 -1.85 1.10
CA LEU A 144 -5.41 -0.89 2.03
C LEU A 144 -6.14 -0.97 3.37
N SER A 145 -5.39 -1.19 4.43
CA SER A 145 -5.88 -0.99 5.79
C SER A 145 -5.92 0.50 6.14
N ASN A 146 -6.56 0.85 7.27
CA ASN A 146 -6.60 2.22 7.78
C ASN A 146 -5.23 2.75 8.27
N SER A 147 -4.14 2.03 8.02
CA SER A 147 -2.80 2.48 8.36
C SER A 147 -2.32 3.55 7.39
N ARG A 148 -1.59 4.52 7.92
CA ARG A 148 -1.00 5.60 7.13
C ARG A 148 -0.06 5.09 6.04
N GLU A 149 0.69 4.03 6.32
CA GLU A 149 1.67 3.45 5.42
C GLU A 149 1.56 1.92 5.44
N GLN A 150 1.61 1.32 4.27
CA GLN A 150 1.59 -0.12 4.07
C GLN A 150 2.62 -0.49 3.03
N THR A 151 3.48 -1.45 3.34
CA THR A 151 4.44 -2.03 2.40
C THR A 151 4.04 -3.48 2.11
N ILE A 152 4.01 -3.80 0.82
CA ILE A 152 3.73 -5.13 0.30
C ILE A 152 5.00 -5.60 -0.37
N GLU A 153 5.42 -6.81 -0.05
CA GLU A 153 6.60 -7.44 -0.63
C GLU A 153 6.17 -8.71 -1.38
N GLU A 154 6.69 -8.88 -2.58
CA GLU A 154 6.50 -10.07 -3.41
C GLU A 154 7.85 -10.63 -3.84
N GLU A 155 7.98 -11.94 -3.84
CA GLU A 155 9.22 -12.60 -4.25
C GLU A 155 9.20 -12.87 -5.76
N MET A 156 10.33 -12.57 -6.40
CA MET A 156 10.56 -12.77 -7.82
C MET A 156 11.72 -13.74 -8.00
N THR A 157 11.50 -14.86 -8.68
CA THR A 157 12.54 -15.88 -8.91
C THR A 157 13.15 -15.69 -10.28
N TRP A 158 14.48 -15.70 -10.32
CA TRP A 158 15.32 -15.59 -11.50
C TRP A 158 16.08 -16.89 -11.73
N CYS A 159 15.84 -17.54 -12.86
CA CYS A 159 16.47 -18.80 -13.22
C CYS A 159 17.40 -18.59 -14.41
N VAL A 160 18.59 -19.12 -14.31
CA VAL A 160 19.55 -19.20 -15.41
C VAL A 160 19.96 -20.63 -15.62
N ASP A 161 19.94 -21.06 -16.88
CA ASP A 161 20.50 -22.33 -17.34
C ASP A 161 21.18 -22.07 -18.69
N SER A 162 22.48 -21.86 -18.66
CA SER A 162 23.28 -21.55 -19.85
C SER A 162 24.62 -22.19 -19.80
N GLU A 163 25.27 -22.33 -20.97
CA GLU A 163 26.60 -22.85 -21.12
C GLU A 163 27.62 -21.71 -21.29
N VAL A 164 28.74 -21.84 -20.62
CA VAL A 164 29.88 -20.91 -20.68
C VAL A 164 31.08 -21.61 -21.27
N SER A 165 31.45 -21.24 -22.50
CA SER A 165 32.67 -21.68 -23.12
C SER A 165 33.86 -20.91 -22.56
N VAL A 166 34.90 -21.65 -22.11
CA VAL A 166 36.13 -21.09 -21.53
C VAL A 166 37.32 -21.56 -22.33
N ASN A 167 38.05 -20.62 -22.92
CA ASN A 167 39.24 -20.93 -23.74
C ASN A 167 40.33 -21.56 -22.88
N LYS A 168 41.19 -22.34 -23.49
CA LYS A 168 42.37 -22.95 -22.83
C LYS A 168 43.23 -21.88 -22.14
N GLY A 169 43.71 -22.20 -20.94
CA GLY A 169 44.58 -21.29 -20.17
C GLY A 169 43.90 -20.00 -19.66
N THR A 170 42.55 -19.93 -19.69
CA THR A 170 41.83 -18.78 -19.23
C THR A 170 40.90 -19.12 -18.05
N LYS A 171 40.46 -18.11 -17.33
CA LYS A 171 39.34 -18.18 -16.39
C LYS A 171 38.19 -17.31 -16.89
N ALA A 172 36.96 -17.80 -16.79
CA ALA A 172 35.76 -17.07 -17.09
C ALA A 172 35.01 -16.73 -15.78
N ILE A 173 34.65 -15.47 -15.58
CA ILE A 173 33.81 -14.99 -14.49
C ILE A 173 32.43 -14.82 -15.06
N ALA A 174 31.46 -15.64 -14.61
CA ALA A 174 30.08 -15.55 -15.00
C ALA A 174 29.26 -14.92 -13.84
N LYS A 175 28.42 -13.96 -14.18
CA LYS A 175 27.57 -13.21 -13.23
C LYS A 175 26.13 -13.24 -13.68
N LEU A 176 25.22 -13.47 -12.72
CA LEU A 176 23.81 -13.16 -12.87
C LEU A 176 23.57 -11.75 -12.35
N VAL A 177 23.14 -10.85 -13.22
CA VAL A 177 22.90 -9.43 -12.94
C VAL A 177 21.43 -9.14 -13.12
N ILE A 178 20.83 -8.50 -12.13
CA ILE A 178 19.44 -8.02 -12.19
C ILE A 178 19.42 -6.50 -12.26
N THR A 179 18.66 -5.99 -13.21
CA THR A 179 18.35 -4.57 -13.32
C THR A 179 17.00 -4.30 -12.65
N GLU A 180 16.97 -3.37 -11.71
CA GLU A 180 15.76 -2.94 -10.99
C GLU A 180 15.28 -1.59 -11.51
N ASP A 181 13.97 -1.41 -11.53
CA ASP A 181 13.32 -0.13 -11.78
C ASP A 181 12.66 0.40 -10.50
N LYS A 182 12.52 1.73 -10.43
CA LYS A 182 11.90 2.44 -9.33
C LYS A 182 10.86 3.41 -9.87
N TYR A 183 9.72 3.39 -9.23
CA TYR A 183 8.61 4.24 -9.52
C TYR A 183 8.14 4.95 -8.27
N ASP A 184 8.06 6.28 -8.31
CA ASP A 184 7.43 7.09 -7.28
C ASP A 184 6.28 7.88 -7.92
N GLY A 185 5.17 7.96 -7.23
CA GLY A 185 4.01 8.68 -7.74
C GLY A 185 3.04 9.10 -6.66
N LYS A 186 2.12 9.97 -7.05
CA LYS A 186 0.93 10.29 -6.28
C LYS A 186 -0.27 9.62 -6.92
N PHE A 187 -1.25 9.32 -6.12
CA PHE A 187 -2.53 8.85 -6.62
C PHE A 187 -3.69 9.56 -5.91
N SER A 188 -4.81 9.61 -6.59
CA SER A 188 -6.08 10.04 -6.01
C SER A 188 -7.22 9.23 -6.59
N PHE A 189 -8.25 8.98 -5.78
CA PHE A 189 -9.49 8.39 -6.23
C PHE A 189 -10.67 8.89 -5.40
N LYS A 190 -11.86 8.80 -5.98
CA LYS A 190 -13.09 9.16 -5.30
C LYS A 190 -13.83 7.91 -4.85
N THR A 191 -14.37 7.99 -3.65
CA THR A 191 -15.27 6.97 -3.11
C THR A 191 -16.64 7.58 -2.89
N SER A 192 -17.64 6.97 -3.52
CA SER A 192 -19.05 7.32 -3.41
C SER A 192 -19.69 6.49 -2.30
N ILE A 193 -20.33 7.16 -1.33
CA ILE A 193 -21.00 6.53 -0.20
C ILE A 193 -22.46 6.96 -0.19
N LYS A 194 -23.38 5.99 -0.30
CA LYS A 194 -24.82 6.21 -0.39
C LYS A 194 -25.57 5.35 0.60
N GLY A 195 -26.69 5.83 1.10
CA GLY A 195 -27.61 5.01 1.88
C GLY A 195 -28.04 5.65 3.19
N ARG A 196 -28.64 4.80 4.01
CA ARG A 196 -29.15 5.16 5.31
C ARG A 196 -28.55 4.26 6.38
N ILE A 197 -28.36 4.83 7.57
CA ILE A 197 -27.93 4.10 8.77
C ILE A 197 -29.13 3.90 9.68
N ARG A 198 -29.06 2.83 10.48
CA ARG A 198 -29.99 2.61 11.58
C ARG A 198 -29.22 2.51 12.88
N VAL A 199 -29.57 3.33 13.87
CA VAL A 199 -28.96 3.26 15.20
C VAL A 199 -29.96 2.68 16.17
N ILE A 200 -29.56 1.63 16.88
CA ILE A 200 -30.36 0.91 17.86
C ILE A 200 -29.80 1.21 19.25
N PHE A 201 -30.69 1.62 20.16
CA PHE A 201 -30.36 1.86 21.55
C PHE A 201 -30.92 0.74 22.41
N THR A 202 -30.09 0.17 23.28
CA THR A 202 -30.45 -0.92 24.19
C THR A 202 -30.09 -0.58 25.63
N ASN A 203 -30.81 -1.20 26.56
CA ASN A 203 -30.61 -1.02 28.00
C ASN A 203 -29.69 -2.10 28.55
N LEU A 204 -28.45 -1.73 28.90
CA LEU A 204 -27.46 -2.65 29.48
C LEU A 204 -27.89 -3.22 30.81
N LYS A 205 -28.72 -2.51 31.59
CA LYS A 205 -29.21 -2.98 32.88
C LYS A 205 -30.26 -4.08 32.75
N ASP A 206 -30.94 -4.16 31.62
CA ASP A 206 -32.03 -5.08 31.33
C ASP A 206 -31.67 -6.01 30.17
N ASN A 207 -30.56 -6.72 30.31
CA ASN A 207 -30.07 -7.71 29.35
C ASN A 207 -30.08 -7.24 27.89
N ASN A 208 -29.62 -6.02 27.63
CA ASN A 208 -29.63 -5.39 26.31
C ASN A 208 -31.03 -5.29 25.68
N SER A 209 -32.08 -5.12 26.51
CA SER A 209 -33.44 -4.95 25.99
C SER A 209 -33.51 -3.75 25.04
N TYR A 210 -34.29 -3.91 23.97
CA TYR A 210 -34.52 -2.85 23.00
C TYR A 210 -35.22 -1.64 23.66
N MET A 211 -34.72 -0.44 23.38
CA MET A 211 -35.30 0.81 23.84
C MET A 211 -35.90 1.61 22.68
N LYS A 212 -35.07 2.03 21.78
CA LYS A 212 -35.42 2.88 20.62
C LYS A 212 -34.52 2.59 19.45
N SER A 213 -34.96 2.95 18.25
CA SER A 213 -34.10 3.04 17.09
C SER A 213 -34.43 4.24 16.24
N VAL A 214 -33.46 4.72 15.51
CA VAL A 214 -33.62 5.78 14.52
C VAL A 214 -32.99 5.37 13.22
N GLU A 215 -33.64 5.67 12.11
CA GLU A 215 -33.11 5.49 10.78
C GLU A 215 -32.97 6.86 10.12
N TYR A 216 -31.80 7.12 9.51
CA TYR A 216 -31.54 8.43 8.91
C TYR A 216 -30.61 8.32 7.71
N GLN A 217 -30.64 9.34 6.84
CA GLN A 217 -29.80 9.40 5.66
C GLN A 217 -28.38 9.82 6.03
N LEU A 218 -27.37 8.98 5.71
CA LEU A 218 -25.98 9.25 6.09
C LEU A 218 -25.47 10.59 5.52
N HIS A 219 -25.83 10.91 4.26
CA HIS A 219 -25.39 12.16 3.64
C HIS A 219 -25.86 13.43 4.36
N GLN A 220 -26.99 13.39 5.08
CA GLN A 220 -27.47 14.54 5.85
C GLN A 220 -26.61 14.76 7.10
N ILE A 221 -26.24 13.68 7.81
CA ILE A 221 -25.33 13.76 8.96
C ILE A 221 -23.96 14.32 8.54
N VAL A 222 -23.45 13.85 7.40
CA VAL A 222 -22.18 14.32 6.88
C VAL A 222 -22.25 15.77 6.40
N GLN A 223 -23.38 16.17 5.78
CA GLN A 223 -23.59 17.57 5.37
C GLN A 223 -23.63 18.53 6.57
N GLU A 224 -24.28 18.13 7.66
CA GLU A 224 -24.27 18.90 8.92
C GLU A 224 -22.85 19.03 9.46
N ALA A 225 -22.08 17.92 9.46
CA ALA A 225 -20.70 17.92 9.93
C ALA A 225 -19.76 18.79 9.07
N ILE A 226 -20.00 18.89 7.76
CA ILE A 226 -19.27 19.80 6.86
C ILE A 226 -19.66 21.26 7.18
N ASN A 227 -20.94 21.55 7.34
CA ASN A 227 -21.43 22.89 7.65
C ASN A 227 -20.89 23.40 9.00
N ASP A 228 -20.77 22.51 9.98
CA ASP A 228 -20.23 22.80 11.32
C ASP A 228 -18.68 22.85 11.33
N GLY A 229 -18.02 22.60 10.21
CA GLY A 229 -16.56 22.59 10.10
C GLY A 229 -15.86 21.38 10.74
N ARG A 230 -16.62 20.35 11.16
CA ARG A 230 -16.07 19.10 11.70
C ARG A 230 -15.38 18.26 10.62
N ILE A 231 -15.78 18.41 9.35
CA ILE A 231 -15.16 17.79 8.18
C ILE A 231 -14.74 18.89 7.21
N LYS A 232 -13.49 18.78 6.69
CA LYS A 232 -13.02 19.70 5.64
C LYS A 232 -13.73 19.41 4.32
N GLY A 233 -14.44 20.38 3.76
CA GLY A 233 -15.15 20.26 2.48
C GLY A 233 -14.25 20.00 1.26
N SER A 234 -12.92 20.13 1.39
CA SER A 234 -11.96 19.74 0.37
C SER A 234 -11.78 18.23 0.26
N LEU A 235 -12.01 17.47 1.35
CA LEU A 235 -11.86 16.01 1.41
C LEU A 235 -13.17 15.28 1.16
N CYS A 236 -14.28 15.88 1.60
CA CYS A 236 -15.59 15.24 1.60
C CYS A 236 -16.66 16.25 1.14
N LYS A 237 -17.46 15.87 0.16
CA LYS A 237 -18.57 16.66 -0.36
C LYS A 237 -19.85 15.83 -0.39
N VAL A 238 -20.98 16.49 -0.33
CA VAL A 238 -22.29 15.87 -0.54
C VAL A 238 -22.88 16.37 -1.84
N GLU A 239 -23.05 15.48 -2.82
CA GLU A 239 -23.61 15.76 -4.14
C GLU A 239 -24.69 14.73 -4.46
N ASN A 240 -25.87 15.18 -4.89
CA ASN A 240 -26.99 14.32 -5.30
C ASN A 240 -27.34 13.21 -4.27
N ARG A 241 -27.37 13.53 -2.99
CA ARG A 241 -27.59 12.59 -1.86
C ARG A 241 -26.52 11.52 -1.72
N CYS A 242 -25.36 11.76 -2.29
CA CYS A 242 -24.19 10.91 -2.23
C CYS A 242 -23.06 11.66 -1.52
N ILE A 243 -22.37 10.99 -0.64
CA ILE A 243 -21.12 11.48 -0.05
C ILE A 243 -20.01 11.09 -1.01
N VAL A 244 -19.25 12.06 -1.49
CA VAL A 244 -18.07 11.86 -2.33
C VAL A 244 -16.84 12.19 -1.49
N TYR A 245 -16.07 11.16 -1.15
CA TYR A 245 -14.82 11.30 -0.42
C TYR A 245 -13.64 11.16 -1.38
N THR A 246 -12.67 12.08 -1.30
CA THR A 246 -11.46 12.02 -2.13
C THR A 246 -10.28 11.53 -1.29
N THR A 247 -9.78 10.35 -1.61
CA THR A 247 -8.55 9.79 -1.03
C THR A 247 -7.36 10.21 -1.87
N VAL A 248 -6.30 10.67 -1.19
CA VAL A 248 -5.02 11.06 -1.80
C VAL A 248 -3.90 10.31 -1.11
N GLY A 249 -2.92 9.87 -1.88
CA GLY A 249 -1.76 9.17 -1.35
C GLY A 249 -0.56 9.20 -2.27
N LYS A 250 0.50 8.53 -1.83
CA LYS A 250 1.75 8.31 -2.54
C LYS A 250 2.00 6.83 -2.67
N CYS A 251 2.63 6.44 -3.76
CA CYS A 251 3.08 5.08 -3.98
C CYS A 251 4.55 5.08 -4.40
N ALA A 252 5.29 4.09 -3.94
CA ALA A 252 6.65 3.82 -4.34
C ALA A 252 6.77 2.34 -4.68
N PHE A 253 7.32 2.04 -5.87
CA PHE A 253 7.53 0.68 -6.35
C PHE A 253 9.01 0.46 -6.63
N ARG A 254 9.49 -0.73 -6.28
CA ARG A 254 10.82 -1.21 -6.64
C ARG A 254 10.72 -2.66 -7.05
N TYR A 255 11.18 -3.01 -8.25
CA TYR A 255 11.08 -4.37 -8.78
C TYR A 255 12.14 -4.64 -9.84
N GLY A 256 12.51 -5.90 -10.00
CA GLY A 256 13.40 -6.33 -11.08
C GLY A 256 12.68 -6.32 -12.42
N ILE A 257 13.33 -5.81 -13.46
CA ILE A 257 12.77 -5.70 -14.81
C ILE A 257 13.51 -6.57 -15.84
N ARG A 258 14.76 -6.91 -15.57
CA ARG A 258 15.60 -7.65 -16.52
C ARG A 258 16.66 -8.46 -15.80
N GLN A 259 16.92 -9.66 -16.32
CA GLN A 259 18.09 -10.45 -15.97
C GLN A 259 19.05 -10.50 -17.13
N ASP A 260 20.33 -10.41 -16.82
CA ASP A 260 21.44 -10.55 -17.77
C ASP A 260 22.48 -11.54 -17.22
N VAL A 261 23.09 -12.29 -18.11
CA VAL A 261 24.27 -13.10 -17.81
C VAL A 261 25.48 -12.42 -18.42
N GLU A 262 26.36 -11.93 -17.56
CA GLU A 262 27.62 -11.34 -17.98
C GLU A 262 28.73 -12.35 -17.84
N VAL A 263 29.51 -12.57 -18.91
CA VAL A 263 30.68 -13.45 -18.89
C VAL A 263 31.91 -12.67 -19.30
N LYS A 264 32.92 -12.65 -18.44
CA LYS A 264 34.22 -12.05 -18.73
C LYS A 264 35.32 -13.10 -18.65
N GLN A 265 36.15 -13.22 -19.70
CA GLN A 265 37.28 -14.09 -19.69
C GLN A 265 38.60 -13.33 -19.46
N GLU A 266 39.47 -13.91 -18.65
CA GLU A 266 40.81 -13.37 -18.33
C GLU A 266 41.84 -14.47 -18.44
N LYS A 267 43.05 -14.17 -18.97
CA LYS A 267 44.15 -15.09 -18.95
C LYS A 267 44.57 -15.41 -17.53
N MET A 268 44.81 -16.66 -17.23
CA MET A 268 45.39 -17.03 -15.94
C MET A 268 46.88 -16.58 -15.96
N SER A 269 47.30 -15.83 -14.94
CA SER A 269 48.69 -15.53 -14.72
C SER A 269 49.39 -16.83 -14.34
N ASP A 270 50.45 -17.22 -15.08
CA ASP A 270 51.39 -18.21 -14.62
C ASP A 270 52.04 -17.70 -13.33
N THR A 271 51.51 -18.11 -12.21
CA THR A 271 52.26 -18.04 -10.95
C THR A 271 53.32 -19.09 -11.04
N GLY A 272 54.45 -18.67 -11.60
CA GLY A 272 55.67 -19.50 -11.68
C GLY A 272 55.99 -20.03 -10.29
N ASN A 273 56.17 -21.35 -10.23
CA ASN A 273 56.88 -22.04 -9.17
C ASN A 273 58.21 -21.33 -8.90
N GLN A 274 58.32 -20.53 -7.88
CA GLN A 274 59.58 -20.37 -7.16
C GLN A 274 59.58 -21.38 -5.99
N HIS A 275 59.81 -22.63 -6.31
CA HIS A 275 60.52 -23.50 -5.39
C HIS A 275 62.00 -23.40 -5.76
N ASP A 276 62.67 -22.48 -5.12
CA ASP A 276 64.10 -22.57 -4.95
C ASP A 276 64.40 -23.60 -3.85
N ILE A 277 65.24 -24.43 -4.17
CA ILE A 277 66.02 -25.58 -3.58
C ILE A 277 66.35 -25.34 -2.11
#